data_54286851d3d5f0a80a25af303cb8a70e
#
_entry.id   54286851d3d5f0a80a25af303cb8a70e
#
_cell.length_a   1.000
_cell.length_b   1.000
_cell.length_c   1.000
_cell.angle_alpha   90.00
_cell.angle_beta   90.00
_cell.angle_gamma   90.00
#
_symmetry.space_group_name_H-M   'P 1'
#
loop_
_entity.id
_entity.type
_entity.pdbx_description
1 polymer ?
#
loop_
_entity_poly.entity_id
_entity_poly.type
_entity_poly.pdbx_seq_one_letter_code
_entity_poly.pdbx_strand_id
1 'polypeptide(L)'
;ACERIAGLGFEAVDIWCAYENCPHLDDVATRLGPDGLAALLTRHKLKLFAFSTYVGGYAKYAELLGKVGGGVAIQGSAGPCAPQELNGRMRTFLEGLKPLAELAERHNSYLAIENHGNALLDSLDSFRAFVDLNRSPRLGIALAPYHLQAARASVEEAIRIAGPQLFFFYAWQNAPGIGQLPGHGPTDFAPWIEALAQVRYRGYVNPFMHGHPEPDAMASALAKARDYLRRLRTSPRADR
;
A
#
# COMPACT_ATOMS: atom_id res chain seq x y z
N ALA A 1 14.77 -9.27 -10.01
CA ALA A 1 13.37 -8.84 -9.82
C ALA A 1 13.01 -7.69 -10.76
N CYS A 2 13.68 -6.52 -10.70
CA CYS A 2 13.31 -5.31 -11.47
C CYS A 2 13.19 -5.54 -12.97
N GLU A 3 14.13 -6.28 -13.61
CA GLU A 3 14.06 -6.63 -15.03
C GLU A 3 12.76 -7.40 -15.35
N ARG A 4 12.42 -8.41 -14.54
CA ARG A 4 11.20 -9.20 -14.73
C ARG A 4 9.94 -8.36 -14.52
N ILE A 5 9.89 -7.52 -13.49
CA ILE A 5 8.77 -6.61 -13.21
C ILE A 5 8.56 -5.65 -14.40
N ALA A 6 9.63 -5.03 -14.89
CA ALA A 6 9.58 -4.15 -16.05
C ALA A 6 9.15 -4.90 -17.32
N GLY A 7 9.71 -6.10 -17.55
CA GLY A 7 9.32 -6.97 -18.67
C GLY A 7 7.85 -7.39 -18.66
N LEU A 8 7.25 -7.49 -17.47
CA LEU A 8 5.81 -7.66 -17.30
C LEU A 8 5.00 -6.38 -17.54
N GLY A 9 5.65 -5.23 -17.78
CA GLY A 9 5.00 -3.97 -18.07
C GLY A 9 4.44 -3.24 -16.84
N PHE A 10 4.92 -3.51 -15.65
CA PHE A 10 4.67 -2.68 -14.48
C PHE A 10 5.50 -1.39 -14.54
N GLU A 11 4.99 -0.33 -13.90
CA GLU A 11 5.57 1.02 -13.97
C GLU A 11 6.32 1.40 -12.68
N ALA A 12 6.02 0.72 -11.58
CA ALA A 12 6.58 1.03 -10.27
C ALA A 12 6.74 -0.22 -9.42
N VAL A 13 7.51 -0.08 -8.34
CA VAL A 13 7.77 -1.15 -7.36
C VAL A 13 7.50 -0.68 -5.94
N ASP A 14 6.98 -1.59 -5.13
CA ASP A 14 7.02 -1.56 -3.68
C ASP A 14 8.10 -2.54 -3.20
N ILE A 15 9.01 -2.10 -2.34
CA ILE A 15 10.13 -2.89 -1.86
C ILE A 15 9.91 -3.23 -0.38
N TRP A 16 9.91 -4.54 -0.09
CA TRP A 16 9.61 -5.06 1.23
C TRP A 16 10.84 -5.24 2.10
N CYS A 17 10.66 -5.02 3.41
CA CYS A 17 11.63 -5.38 4.46
C CYS A 17 11.65 -6.89 4.72
N ALA A 18 12.30 -7.33 5.80
CA ALA A 18 12.53 -8.75 6.14
C ALA A 18 11.28 -9.57 6.51
N TYR A 19 10.07 -9.07 6.32
CA TYR A 19 8.83 -9.79 6.58
C TYR A 19 8.64 -10.93 5.57
N GLU A 20 8.15 -12.08 6.00
CA GLU A 20 7.95 -13.28 5.16
C GLU A 20 9.22 -13.71 4.38
N ASN A 21 10.40 -13.56 4.95
CA ASN A 21 11.67 -13.86 4.27
C ASN A 21 11.92 -13.01 3.01
N CYS A 22 11.39 -11.80 2.94
CA CYS A 22 11.62 -10.85 1.87
C CYS A 22 12.62 -9.75 2.31
N PRO A 23 13.95 -10.01 2.36
CA PRO A 23 14.95 -9.06 2.88
C PRO A 23 15.28 -7.94 1.88
N HIS A 24 14.46 -7.73 0.86
CA HIS A 24 14.82 -6.90 -0.29
C HIS A 24 15.17 -5.46 0.10
N LEU A 25 14.44 -4.86 1.05
CA LEU A 25 14.71 -3.49 1.46
C LEU A 25 16.02 -3.39 2.28
N ASP A 26 16.31 -4.39 3.13
CA ASP A 26 17.58 -4.47 3.85
C ASP A 26 18.76 -4.70 2.89
N ASP A 27 18.59 -5.55 1.89
CA ASP A 27 19.58 -5.76 0.83
C ASP A 27 19.83 -4.47 0.03
N VAL A 28 18.78 -3.75 -0.31
CA VAL A 28 18.91 -2.44 -0.98
C VAL A 28 19.68 -1.46 -0.11
N ALA A 29 19.31 -1.34 1.18
CA ALA A 29 19.95 -0.41 2.10
C ALA A 29 21.44 -0.70 2.31
N THR A 30 21.80 -2.00 2.40
CA THR A 30 23.18 -2.41 2.75
C THR A 30 24.10 -2.65 1.55
N ARG A 31 23.56 -3.09 0.40
CA ARG A 31 24.36 -3.52 -0.77
C ARG A 31 24.31 -2.55 -1.94
N LEU A 32 23.18 -1.86 -2.16
CA LEU A 32 23.02 -0.93 -3.29
C LEU A 32 23.16 0.52 -2.88
N GLY A 33 22.65 0.87 -1.70
CA GLY A 33 22.51 2.26 -1.30
C GLY A 33 21.54 3.06 -2.19
N PRO A 34 21.40 4.37 -1.95
CA PRO A 34 20.47 5.21 -2.71
C PRO A 34 20.83 5.31 -4.19
N ASP A 35 22.12 5.52 -4.51
CA ASP A 35 22.57 5.70 -5.89
C ASP A 35 22.43 4.41 -6.70
N GLY A 36 22.78 3.27 -6.09
CA GLY A 36 22.60 1.95 -6.73
C GLY A 36 21.14 1.62 -6.99
N LEU A 37 20.24 1.94 -6.06
CA LEU A 37 18.80 1.78 -6.25
C LEU A 37 18.29 2.70 -7.36
N ALA A 38 18.65 3.99 -7.34
CA ALA A 38 18.24 4.95 -8.36
C ALA A 38 18.71 4.50 -9.76
N ALA A 39 19.96 4.07 -9.89
CA ALA A 39 20.51 3.55 -11.14
C ALA A 39 19.78 2.29 -11.63
N LEU A 40 19.47 1.36 -10.71
CA LEU A 40 18.73 0.14 -11.01
C LEU A 40 17.32 0.45 -11.54
N LEU A 41 16.58 1.31 -10.86
CA LEU A 41 15.24 1.70 -11.26
C LEU A 41 15.24 2.45 -12.60
N THR A 42 16.17 3.38 -12.80
CA THR A 42 16.34 4.11 -14.07
C THR A 42 16.63 3.13 -15.22
N ARG A 43 17.54 2.19 -15.03
CA ARG A 43 17.90 1.18 -16.05
C ARG A 43 16.68 0.41 -16.54
N HIS A 44 15.76 0.07 -15.64
CA HIS A 44 14.56 -0.69 -15.95
C HIS A 44 13.32 0.19 -16.20
N LYS A 45 13.46 1.50 -16.20
CA LYS A 45 12.35 2.48 -16.36
C LYS A 45 11.23 2.27 -15.34
N LEU A 46 11.59 1.85 -14.14
CA LEU A 46 10.68 1.70 -13.00
C LEU A 46 10.75 2.93 -12.11
N LYS A 47 9.63 3.23 -11.46
CA LYS A 47 9.57 4.21 -10.37
C LYS A 47 9.55 3.51 -9.02
N LEU A 48 10.12 4.15 -8.01
CA LEU A 48 9.84 3.75 -6.64
C LEU A 48 8.45 4.24 -6.26
N PHE A 49 7.60 3.34 -5.81
CA PHE A 49 6.30 3.70 -5.26
C PHE A 49 6.35 3.70 -3.73
N ALA A 50 6.81 2.60 -3.14
CA ALA A 50 6.79 2.46 -1.70
C ALA A 50 7.93 1.61 -1.15
N PHE A 51 8.15 1.79 0.16
CA PHE A 51 8.84 0.84 1.03
C PHE A 51 7.87 0.28 2.05
N SER A 52 7.65 -1.03 2.04
CA SER A 52 6.88 -1.73 3.08
C SER A 52 7.77 -2.04 4.27
N THR A 53 7.59 -1.28 5.37
CA THR A 53 8.54 -1.19 6.50
C THR A 53 8.02 -1.83 7.78
N TYR A 54 7.35 -2.98 7.67
CA TYR A 54 6.74 -3.68 8.82
C TYR A 54 7.75 -4.15 9.87
N VAL A 55 8.98 -4.44 9.44
CA VAL A 55 10.08 -4.79 10.33
C VAL A 55 11.09 -3.64 10.36
N GLY A 56 11.41 -3.15 11.54
CA GLY A 56 12.31 -2.02 11.75
C GLY A 56 11.65 -0.64 11.66
N GLY A 57 10.46 -0.55 11.05
CA GLY A 57 9.68 0.67 10.96
C GLY A 57 10.21 1.70 9.98
N TYR A 58 9.41 2.72 9.70
CA TYR A 58 9.72 3.78 8.74
C TYR A 58 11.03 4.52 9.06
N ALA A 59 11.30 4.82 10.34
CA ALA A 59 12.46 5.60 10.73
C ALA A 59 13.80 5.00 10.26
N LYS A 60 13.89 3.67 10.20
CA LYS A 60 15.08 2.95 9.71
C LYS A 60 15.42 3.26 8.26
N TYR A 61 14.40 3.50 7.43
CA TYR A 61 14.54 3.63 5.98
C TYR A 61 14.23 5.04 5.44
N ALA A 62 13.88 5.97 6.33
CA ALA A 62 13.45 7.32 5.95
C ALA A 62 14.50 8.07 5.13
N GLU A 63 15.76 8.02 5.56
CA GLU A 63 16.87 8.66 4.85
C GLU A 63 17.08 8.05 3.46
N LEU A 64 17.07 6.72 3.34
CA LEU A 64 17.17 6.02 2.06
C LEU A 64 16.03 6.44 1.14
N LEU A 65 14.79 6.43 1.65
CA LEU A 65 13.60 6.82 0.87
C LEU A 65 13.72 8.27 0.37
N GLY A 66 14.16 9.19 1.22
CA GLY A 66 14.39 10.58 0.84
C GLY A 66 15.46 10.75 -0.25
N LYS A 67 16.59 10.04 -0.12
CA LYS A 67 17.70 10.09 -1.08
C LYS A 67 17.36 9.53 -2.45
N VAL A 68 16.38 8.64 -2.56
CA VAL A 68 15.92 8.11 -3.87
C VAL A 68 14.73 8.91 -4.45
N GLY A 69 14.45 10.08 -3.91
CA GLY A 69 13.43 10.99 -4.45
C GLY A 69 12.11 11.01 -3.67
N GLY A 70 12.04 10.35 -2.54
CA GLY A 70 10.83 10.22 -1.74
C GLY A 70 9.93 9.07 -2.20
N GLY A 71 8.76 8.97 -1.61
CA GLY A 71 7.78 7.92 -1.84
C GLY A 71 6.93 7.67 -0.61
N VAL A 72 6.21 6.57 -0.61
CA VAL A 72 5.37 6.16 0.53
C VAL A 72 6.09 5.07 1.32
N ALA A 73 6.20 5.24 2.64
CA ALA A 73 6.51 4.12 3.52
C ALA A 73 5.22 3.55 4.12
N ILE A 74 5.16 2.25 4.32
CA ILE A 74 3.98 1.58 4.87
C ILE A 74 4.36 0.88 6.16
N GLN A 75 3.53 1.05 7.19
CA GLN A 75 3.63 0.29 8.43
C GLN A 75 2.24 0.00 9.01
N GLY A 76 2.18 -0.96 9.94
CA GLY A 76 0.93 -1.31 10.62
C GLY A 76 0.49 -0.24 11.63
N SER A 77 -0.78 -0.32 12.05
CA SER A 77 -1.33 0.47 13.14
C SER A 77 -1.03 -0.15 14.51
N ALA A 78 -1.56 0.46 15.58
CA ALA A 78 -1.53 -0.10 16.92
C ALA A 78 -2.47 -1.32 17.06
N GLY A 79 -2.40 -2.00 18.20
CA GLY A 79 -3.32 -3.08 18.54
C GLY A 79 -4.77 -2.60 18.69
N PRO A 80 -5.74 -3.52 18.68
CA PRO A 80 -7.17 -3.21 18.70
C PRO A 80 -7.59 -2.54 20.02
N CYS A 81 -8.78 -1.96 20.01
CA CYS A 81 -9.42 -1.39 21.20
C CYS A 81 -10.93 -1.63 21.17
N ALA A 82 -11.59 -1.41 22.30
CA ALA A 82 -13.03 -1.41 22.35
C ALA A 82 -13.62 -0.21 21.58
N PRO A 83 -14.81 -0.32 20.96
CA PRO A 83 -15.39 0.75 20.13
C PRO A 83 -15.51 2.10 20.86
N GLN A 84 -15.86 2.07 22.14
CA GLN A 84 -15.99 3.28 22.96
C GLN A 84 -14.65 3.99 23.24
N GLU A 85 -13.53 3.30 23.10
CA GLU A 85 -12.18 3.84 23.31
C GLU A 85 -11.54 4.35 22.00
N LEU A 86 -12.15 4.04 20.85
CA LEU A 86 -11.56 4.23 19.52
C LEU A 86 -10.98 5.64 19.31
N ASN A 87 -11.76 6.67 19.57
CA ASN A 87 -11.31 8.05 19.36
C ASN A 87 -10.14 8.44 20.27
N GLY A 88 -10.16 7.98 21.53
CA GLY A 88 -9.05 8.21 22.47
C GLY A 88 -7.78 7.48 22.03
N ARG A 89 -7.90 6.22 21.66
CA ARG A 89 -6.79 5.39 21.17
C ARG A 89 -6.23 5.92 19.86
N MET A 90 -7.09 6.32 18.92
CA MET A 90 -6.67 6.90 17.64
C MET A 90 -5.92 8.22 17.84
N ARG A 91 -6.39 9.08 18.74
CA ARG A 91 -5.68 10.33 19.10
C ARG A 91 -4.30 10.05 19.67
N THR A 92 -4.18 9.14 20.64
CA THR A 92 -2.89 8.73 21.21
C THR A 92 -1.96 8.15 20.17
N PHE A 93 -2.48 7.31 19.27
CA PHE A 93 -1.71 6.72 18.18
C PHE A 93 -1.16 7.79 17.23
N LEU A 94 -2.00 8.72 16.76
CA LEU A 94 -1.59 9.80 15.86
C LEU A 94 -0.60 10.78 16.54
N GLU A 95 -0.79 11.08 17.83
CA GLU A 95 0.20 11.86 18.60
C GLU A 95 1.57 11.15 18.63
N GLY A 96 1.59 9.84 18.83
CA GLY A 96 2.81 9.02 18.78
C GLY A 96 3.49 9.00 17.40
N LEU A 97 2.75 9.27 16.32
CA LEU A 97 3.30 9.34 14.96
C LEU A 97 3.86 10.72 14.58
N LYS A 98 3.68 11.76 15.38
CA LYS A 98 4.19 13.10 15.07
C LYS A 98 5.69 13.13 14.73
N PRO A 99 6.59 12.49 15.50
CA PRO A 99 8.01 12.48 15.14
C PRO A 99 8.29 11.81 13.78
N LEU A 100 7.50 10.80 13.40
CA LEU A 100 7.61 10.15 12.10
C LEU A 100 7.05 11.02 10.98
N ALA A 101 6.00 11.78 11.23
CA ALA A 101 5.47 12.76 10.28
C ALA A 101 6.47 13.88 9.99
N GLU A 102 7.14 14.39 11.03
CA GLU A 102 8.23 15.36 10.89
C GLU A 102 9.43 14.78 10.13
N LEU A 103 9.75 13.51 10.39
CA LEU A 103 10.78 12.80 9.65
C LEU A 103 10.40 12.66 8.16
N ALA A 104 9.13 12.37 7.88
CA ALA A 104 8.60 12.27 6.52
C ALA A 104 8.69 13.63 5.78
N GLU A 105 8.40 14.73 6.49
CA GLU A 105 8.57 16.07 5.92
C GLU A 105 10.04 16.35 5.57
N ARG A 106 10.99 16.05 6.48
CA ARG A 106 12.43 16.26 6.24
C ARG A 106 12.96 15.46 5.06
N HIS A 107 12.42 14.26 4.83
CA HIS A 107 12.86 13.36 3.75
C HIS A 107 11.94 13.39 2.52
N ASN A 108 11.04 14.39 2.41
CA ASN A 108 10.09 14.51 1.31
C ASN A 108 9.37 13.19 0.99
N SER A 109 8.95 12.48 2.02
CA SER A 109 8.25 11.20 1.90
C SER A 109 6.91 11.25 2.63
N TYR A 110 6.18 10.14 2.59
CA TYR A 110 4.88 9.96 3.21
C TYR A 110 4.88 8.68 4.03
N LEU A 111 4.11 8.66 5.10
CA LEU A 111 3.89 7.46 5.92
C LEU A 111 2.43 7.05 5.83
N ALA A 112 2.16 5.87 5.31
CA ALA A 112 0.84 5.29 5.23
C ALA A 112 0.66 4.19 6.27
N ILE A 113 -0.44 4.24 7.00
CA ILE A 113 -0.80 3.26 8.02
C ILE A 113 -1.74 2.23 7.40
N GLU A 114 -1.33 0.98 7.41
CA GLU A 114 -2.14 -0.11 6.87
C GLU A 114 -3.27 -0.50 7.82
N ASN A 115 -4.46 -0.70 7.24
CA ASN A 115 -5.54 -1.36 7.93
C ASN A 115 -5.31 -2.87 7.97
N HIS A 116 -5.52 -3.47 9.15
CA HIS A 116 -5.35 -4.90 9.35
C HIS A 116 -6.40 -5.43 10.32
N GLY A 117 -6.87 -6.65 10.10
CA GLY A 117 -7.77 -7.31 11.05
C GLY A 117 -7.16 -7.40 12.45
N ASN A 118 -7.96 -7.15 13.47
CA ASN A 118 -7.52 -7.13 14.88
C ASN A 118 -6.42 -6.08 15.16
N ALA A 119 -6.56 -4.89 14.59
CA ALA A 119 -5.69 -3.75 14.78
C ALA A 119 -6.52 -2.48 15.10
N LEU A 120 -5.88 -1.36 15.41
CA LEU A 120 -6.59 -0.10 15.68
C LEU A 120 -7.30 0.42 14.43
N LEU A 121 -6.69 0.23 13.25
CA LEU A 121 -7.27 0.61 11.96
C LEU A 121 -7.82 -0.66 11.29
N ASP A 122 -9.04 -1.07 11.62
CA ASP A 122 -9.64 -2.35 11.17
C ASP A 122 -11.09 -2.23 10.66
N SER A 123 -11.73 -1.07 10.81
CA SER A 123 -13.15 -0.86 10.54
C SER A 123 -13.42 0.49 9.89
N LEU A 124 -14.59 0.68 9.27
CA LEU A 124 -14.97 1.97 8.69
C LEU A 124 -14.99 3.10 9.73
N ASP A 125 -15.35 2.79 10.98
CA ASP A 125 -15.33 3.79 12.05
C ASP A 125 -13.91 4.18 12.43
N SER A 126 -12.95 3.23 12.40
CA SER A 126 -11.55 3.55 12.63
C SER A 126 -10.94 4.36 11.48
N PHE A 127 -11.38 4.14 10.23
CA PHE A 127 -11.01 5.01 9.10
C PHE A 127 -11.54 6.44 9.31
N ARG A 128 -12.82 6.62 9.71
CA ARG A 128 -13.37 7.94 10.03
C ARG A 128 -12.59 8.60 11.15
N ALA A 129 -12.34 7.89 12.25
CA ALA A 129 -11.57 8.41 13.37
C ALA A 129 -10.14 8.84 12.95
N PHE A 130 -9.47 8.04 12.11
CA PHE A 130 -8.15 8.41 11.57
C PHE A 130 -8.23 9.71 10.75
N VAL A 131 -9.12 9.75 9.76
CA VAL A 131 -9.25 10.90 8.84
C VAL A 131 -9.64 12.19 9.58
N ASP A 132 -10.57 12.09 10.54
CA ASP A 132 -11.06 13.23 11.31
C ASP A 132 -10.03 13.77 12.29
N LEU A 133 -9.13 12.93 12.81
CA LEU A 133 -8.14 13.31 13.82
C LEU A 133 -6.76 13.62 13.24
N ASN A 134 -6.40 13.03 12.10
CA ASN A 134 -5.12 13.29 11.44
C ASN A 134 -5.04 14.70 10.88
N ARG A 135 -4.01 15.44 11.28
CA ARG A 135 -3.73 16.81 10.79
C ARG A 135 -2.46 16.91 9.97
N SER A 136 -1.72 15.82 9.85
CA SER A 136 -0.47 15.82 9.09
C SER A 136 -0.73 15.48 7.62
N PRO A 137 -0.26 16.31 6.68
CA PRO A 137 -0.33 15.97 5.25
C PRO A 137 0.67 14.86 4.87
N ARG A 138 1.55 14.45 5.80
CA ARG A 138 2.54 13.39 5.59
C ARG A 138 2.10 12.02 6.13
N LEU A 139 0.98 11.97 6.85
CA LEU A 139 0.37 10.74 7.33
C LEU A 139 -0.89 10.43 6.53
N GLY A 140 -1.06 9.17 6.16
CA GLY A 140 -2.22 8.69 5.42
C GLY A 140 -2.49 7.21 5.65
N ILE A 141 -3.33 6.64 4.80
CA ILE A 141 -3.81 5.27 4.87
C ILE A 141 -3.22 4.45 3.73
N ALA A 142 -2.73 3.27 4.04
CA ALA A 142 -2.51 2.17 3.10
C ALA A 142 -3.69 1.21 3.20
N LEU A 143 -4.55 1.19 2.18
CA LEU A 143 -5.77 0.41 2.22
C LEU A 143 -5.52 -1.00 1.70
N ALA A 144 -5.77 -1.99 2.56
CA ALA A 144 -5.73 -3.43 2.26
C ALA A 144 -7.16 -4.00 2.24
N PRO A 145 -7.78 -4.15 1.05
CA PRO A 145 -9.14 -4.63 0.89
C PRO A 145 -9.38 -6.00 1.49
N TYR A 146 -8.38 -6.87 1.48
CA TYR A 146 -8.44 -8.22 2.05
C TYR A 146 -9.03 -8.22 3.46
N HIS A 147 -8.55 -7.33 4.33
CA HIS A 147 -8.99 -7.28 5.73
C HIS A 147 -10.40 -6.72 5.87
N LEU A 148 -10.79 -5.75 5.05
CA LEU A 148 -12.15 -5.22 5.03
C LEU A 148 -13.15 -6.28 4.54
N GLN A 149 -12.80 -7.04 3.50
CA GLN A 149 -13.63 -8.16 3.03
C GLN A 149 -13.78 -9.25 4.11
N ALA A 150 -12.70 -9.58 4.82
CA ALA A 150 -12.77 -10.53 5.94
C ALA A 150 -13.70 -10.04 7.05
N ALA A 151 -13.75 -8.74 7.29
CA ALA A 151 -14.66 -8.08 8.23
C ALA A 151 -16.06 -7.79 7.64
N ARG A 152 -16.33 -8.15 6.37
CA ARG A 152 -17.56 -7.85 5.63
C ARG A 152 -17.89 -6.35 5.55
N ALA A 153 -16.85 -5.51 5.54
CA ALA A 153 -16.95 -4.06 5.38
C ALA A 153 -16.81 -3.65 3.91
N SER A 154 -17.45 -2.53 3.52
CA SER A 154 -17.35 -2.01 2.16
C SER A 154 -15.99 -1.38 1.90
N VAL A 155 -15.30 -1.89 0.89
CA VAL A 155 -14.03 -1.34 0.41
C VAL A 155 -14.23 0.01 -0.26
N GLU A 156 -15.30 0.17 -1.04
CA GLU A 156 -15.65 1.43 -1.71
C GLU A 156 -15.91 2.55 -0.70
N GLU A 157 -16.60 2.22 0.40
CA GLU A 157 -16.83 3.19 1.46
C GLU A 157 -15.53 3.57 2.18
N ALA A 158 -14.66 2.61 2.47
CA ALA A 158 -13.35 2.86 3.04
C ALA A 158 -12.49 3.77 2.13
N ILE A 159 -12.50 3.55 0.81
CA ILE A 159 -11.84 4.42 -0.17
C ILE A 159 -12.39 5.84 -0.10
N ARG A 160 -13.72 6.02 -0.06
CA ARG A 160 -14.36 7.34 0.02
C ARG A 160 -14.03 8.04 1.34
N ILE A 161 -14.05 7.33 2.46
CA ILE A 161 -13.68 7.87 3.77
C ILE A 161 -12.21 8.33 3.77
N ALA A 162 -11.30 7.47 3.30
CA ALA A 162 -9.88 7.81 3.24
C ALA A 162 -9.61 9.03 2.34
N GLY A 163 -10.32 9.15 1.23
CA GLY A 163 -10.28 10.31 0.34
C GLY A 163 -8.85 10.74 -0.01
N PRO A 164 -8.49 12.04 0.22
CA PRO A 164 -7.15 12.54 -0.07
C PRO A 164 -6.06 12.00 0.86
N GLN A 165 -6.43 11.33 1.96
CA GLN A 165 -5.49 10.67 2.88
C GLN A 165 -5.20 9.21 2.45
N LEU A 166 -5.74 8.73 1.33
CA LEU A 166 -5.39 7.44 0.76
C LEU A 166 -4.07 7.56 0.00
N PHE A 167 -2.98 7.03 0.56
CA PHE A 167 -1.64 7.12 -0.04
C PHE A 167 -1.21 5.85 -0.75
N PHE A 168 -1.76 4.70 -0.36
CA PHE A 168 -1.43 3.41 -0.95
C PHE A 168 -2.67 2.52 -1.04
N PHE A 169 -2.79 1.75 -2.12
CA PHE A 169 -3.89 0.82 -2.34
C PHE A 169 -3.35 -0.55 -2.78
N TYR A 170 -3.62 -1.55 -1.97
CA TYR A 170 -3.36 -2.94 -2.32
C TYR A 170 -4.49 -3.47 -3.20
N ALA A 171 -4.19 -3.87 -4.43
CA ALA A 171 -5.13 -4.66 -5.24
C ALA A 171 -5.06 -6.12 -4.78
N TRP A 172 -5.69 -6.39 -3.66
CA TRP A 172 -5.60 -7.61 -2.88
C TRP A 172 -6.97 -8.01 -2.33
N GLN A 173 -7.44 -9.22 -2.69
CA GLN A 173 -8.72 -9.73 -2.26
C GLN A 173 -8.60 -10.91 -1.29
N ASN A 174 -9.63 -11.11 -0.47
CA ASN A 174 -9.72 -12.24 0.46
C ASN A 174 -10.06 -13.53 -0.29
N ALA A 175 -9.02 -14.25 -0.69
CA ALA A 175 -9.09 -15.53 -1.37
C ALA A 175 -7.81 -16.35 -1.08
N PRO A 176 -7.79 -17.67 -1.29
CA PRO A 176 -6.58 -18.48 -1.10
C PRO A 176 -5.59 -18.34 -2.25
N GLY A 177 -4.28 -18.41 -1.93
CA GLY A 177 -3.18 -18.50 -2.89
C GLY A 177 -3.23 -17.42 -3.98
N ILE A 178 -3.00 -17.80 -5.22
CA ILE A 178 -3.04 -16.90 -6.39
C ILE A 178 -4.41 -16.21 -6.55
N GLY A 179 -5.48 -16.79 -6.01
CA GLY A 179 -6.79 -16.15 -5.96
C GLY A 179 -6.81 -14.79 -5.25
N GLN A 180 -5.81 -14.46 -4.46
CA GLN A 180 -5.66 -13.14 -3.85
C GLN A 180 -5.43 -12.01 -4.86
N LEU A 181 -4.85 -12.34 -6.03
CA LEU A 181 -4.57 -11.37 -7.09
C LEU A 181 -5.82 -10.97 -7.88
N PRO A 182 -5.90 -9.72 -8.39
CA PRO A 182 -6.99 -9.27 -9.27
C PRO A 182 -7.18 -10.18 -10.48
N GLY A 183 -8.43 -10.51 -10.80
CA GLY A 183 -8.78 -11.35 -11.94
C GLY A 183 -8.47 -12.85 -11.77
N HIS A 184 -8.02 -13.27 -10.59
CA HIS A 184 -7.80 -14.67 -10.23
C HIS A 184 -8.80 -15.20 -9.20
N GLY A 185 -9.35 -14.34 -8.36
CA GLY A 185 -10.37 -14.66 -7.37
C GLY A 185 -11.76 -14.15 -7.77
N PRO A 186 -12.73 -14.27 -6.87
CA PRO A 186 -14.13 -13.99 -7.16
C PRO A 186 -14.49 -12.48 -7.19
N THR A 187 -13.62 -11.60 -6.68
CA THR A 187 -13.95 -10.18 -6.53
C THR A 187 -13.89 -9.44 -7.86
N ASP A 188 -14.97 -8.71 -8.18
CA ASP A 188 -14.93 -7.68 -9.20
C ASP A 188 -14.27 -6.42 -8.63
N PHE A 189 -13.14 -6.01 -9.20
CA PHE A 189 -12.41 -4.79 -8.79
C PHE A 189 -12.96 -3.52 -9.45
N ALA A 190 -13.89 -3.61 -10.40
CA ALA A 190 -14.42 -2.44 -11.10
C ALA A 190 -14.98 -1.37 -10.14
N PRO A 191 -15.82 -1.71 -9.12
CA PRO A 191 -16.32 -0.73 -8.15
C PRO A 191 -15.20 -0.05 -7.34
N TRP A 192 -14.10 -0.77 -7.02
CA TRP A 192 -12.97 -0.21 -6.30
C TRP A 192 -12.17 0.76 -7.16
N ILE A 193 -11.91 0.39 -8.43
CA ILE A 193 -11.22 1.26 -9.39
C ILE A 193 -12.03 2.54 -9.64
N GLU A 194 -13.35 2.43 -9.73
CA GLU A 194 -14.25 3.59 -9.83
C GLU A 194 -14.18 4.47 -8.59
N ALA A 195 -14.24 3.88 -7.38
CA ALA A 195 -14.13 4.64 -6.13
C ALA A 195 -12.77 5.36 -6.02
N LEU A 196 -11.67 4.70 -6.40
CA LEU A 196 -10.33 5.32 -6.48
C LEU A 196 -10.32 6.53 -7.44
N ALA A 197 -10.97 6.41 -8.60
CA ALA A 197 -11.08 7.51 -9.55
C ALA A 197 -11.92 8.67 -9.00
N GLN A 198 -13.03 8.37 -8.30
CA GLN A 198 -13.91 9.38 -7.67
C GLN A 198 -13.17 10.21 -6.62
N VAL A 199 -12.32 9.60 -5.79
CA VAL A 199 -11.48 10.31 -4.81
C VAL A 199 -10.20 10.89 -5.41
N ARG A 200 -10.00 10.75 -6.72
CA ARG A 200 -8.81 11.23 -7.44
C ARG A 200 -7.50 10.66 -6.88
N TYR A 201 -7.53 9.37 -6.54
CA TYR A 201 -6.33 8.67 -6.07
C TYR A 201 -5.18 8.81 -7.10
N ARG A 202 -3.99 9.17 -6.63
CA ARG A 202 -2.84 9.47 -7.50
C ARG A 202 -1.71 8.44 -7.40
N GLY A 203 -1.84 7.45 -6.50
CA GLY A 203 -0.88 6.38 -6.35
C GLY A 203 -1.06 5.26 -7.40
N TYR A 204 -0.22 4.27 -7.31
CA TYR A 204 -0.36 3.05 -8.12
C TYR A 204 -1.32 2.07 -7.46
N VAL A 205 -2.04 1.31 -8.27
CA VAL A 205 -2.81 0.16 -7.83
C VAL A 205 -1.85 -1.03 -7.77
N ASN A 206 -1.53 -1.49 -6.56
CA ASN A 206 -0.47 -2.48 -6.30
C ASN A 206 -1.03 -3.90 -6.18
N PRO A 207 -0.93 -4.78 -7.21
CA PRO A 207 -1.29 -6.18 -7.08
C PRO A 207 -0.45 -6.85 -6.00
N PHE A 208 -1.11 -7.49 -5.05
CA PHE A 208 -0.45 -8.09 -3.91
C PHE A 208 -1.06 -9.45 -3.55
N MET A 209 -0.24 -10.33 -3.01
CA MET A 209 -0.64 -11.57 -2.37
C MET A 209 0.40 -12.02 -1.34
N HIS A 210 -0.04 -12.74 -0.33
CA HIS A 210 0.84 -13.51 0.53
C HIS A 210 1.22 -14.84 -0.11
N GLY A 211 2.42 -15.31 0.21
CA GLY A 211 2.97 -16.56 -0.30
C GLY A 211 3.94 -16.36 -1.45
N HIS A 212 4.69 -17.42 -1.73
CA HIS A 212 5.81 -17.42 -2.68
C HIS A 212 5.65 -18.51 -3.73
N PRO A 213 4.73 -18.33 -4.71
CA PRO A 213 4.67 -19.24 -5.86
C PRO A 213 6.01 -19.27 -6.61
N GLU A 214 6.21 -20.34 -7.37
CA GLU A 214 7.36 -20.42 -8.28
C GLU A 214 7.44 -19.17 -9.18
N PRO A 215 8.64 -18.65 -9.46
CA PRO A 215 8.82 -17.35 -10.13
C PRO A 215 8.09 -17.19 -11.46
N ASP A 216 7.97 -18.25 -12.26
CA ASP A 216 7.30 -18.20 -13.57
C ASP A 216 5.77 -18.25 -13.40
N ALA A 217 5.27 -19.00 -12.42
CA ALA A 217 3.86 -19.00 -12.06
C ALA A 217 3.43 -17.63 -11.53
N MET A 218 4.24 -17.01 -10.66
CA MET A 218 4.01 -15.66 -10.18
C MET A 218 4.03 -14.65 -11.32
N ALA A 219 5.00 -14.69 -12.22
CA ALA A 219 5.08 -13.80 -13.38
C ALA A 219 3.84 -13.90 -14.26
N SER A 220 3.37 -15.11 -14.56
CA SER A 220 2.14 -15.35 -15.34
C SER A 220 0.91 -14.80 -14.63
N ALA A 221 0.79 -15.01 -13.31
CA ALA A 221 -0.32 -14.53 -12.51
C ALA A 221 -0.34 -12.99 -12.45
N LEU A 222 0.81 -12.36 -12.25
CA LEU A 222 0.94 -10.89 -12.24
C LEU A 222 0.63 -10.27 -13.60
N ALA A 223 1.05 -10.90 -14.72
CA ALA A 223 0.69 -10.44 -16.06
C ALA A 223 -0.84 -10.41 -16.25
N LYS A 224 -1.53 -11.48 -15.84
CA LYS A 224 -3.00 -11.55 -15.91
C LYS A 224 -3.66 -10.50 -15.01
N ALA A 225 -3.17 -10.31 -13.77
CA ALA A 225 -3.70 -9.31 -12.84
C ALA A 225 -3.52 -7.89 -13.41
N ARG A 226 -2.34 -7.56 -13.96
CA ARG A 226 -2.09 -6.29 -14.66
C ARG A 226 -3.07 -6.07 -15.80
N ASP A 227 -3.26 -7.06 -16.68
CA ASP A 227 -4.15 -6.93 -17.85
C ASP A 227 -5.61 -6.78 -17.43
N TYR A 228 -6.03 -7.46 -16.36
CA TYR A 228 -7.34 -7.29 -15.77
C TYR A 228 -7.53 -5.84 -15.28
N LEU A 229 -6.62 -5.31 -14.46
CA LEU A 229 -6.71 -3.94 -13.93
C LEU A 229 -6.64 -2.88 -15.03
N ARG A 230 -5.83 -3.10 -16.08
CA ARG A 230 -5.74 -2.18 -17.22
C ARG A 230 -7.06 -2.08 -17.98
N ARG A 231 -7.76 -3.21 -18.19
CA ARG A 231 -9.09 -3.19 -18.83
C ARG A 231 -10.10 -2.37 -18.03
N LEU A 232 -10.09 -2.48 -16.70
CA LEU A 232 -11.00 -1.71 -15.84
C LEU A 232 -10.76 -0.19 -15.96
N ARG A 233 -9.49 0.22 -16.13
CA ARG A 233 -9.14 1.64 -16.29
C ARG A 233 -9.61 2.23 -17.63
N THR A 234 -9.64 1.43 -18.68
CA THR A 234 -9.95 1.87 -20.06
C THR A 234 -11.39 1.66 -20.47
N SER A 235 -12.19 0.96 -19.67
CA SER A 235 -13.59 0.73 -19.98
C SER A 235 -14.33 2.08 -20.02
N PRO A 236 -15.04 2.43 -21.12
CA PRO A 236 -15.89 3.61 -21.15
C PRO A 236 -16.93 3.52 -20.03
N ARG A 237 -17.16 4.60 -19.32
CA ARG A 237 -18.29 4.69 -18.40
C ARG A 237 -19.54 4.35 -19.19
N ALA A 238 -20.22 3.25 -18.85
CA ALA A 238 -21.60 3.10 -19.23
C ALA A 238 -22.35 4.21 -18.49
N ASP A 239 -22.80 5.20 -19.24
CA ASP A 239 -23.68 6.25 -18.71
C ASP A 239 -24.87 5.55 -18.03
N ARG A 240 -24.95 5.67 -16.70
CA ARG A 240 -26.13 5.32 -15.92
C ARG A 240 -26.76 6.57 -15.37
#